data_330a65d3c472f2667e04e761a66121fc
#
_entry.id   330a65d3c472f2667e04e761a66121fc
#
_cell.length_a   1.000
_cell.length_b   1.000
_cell.length_c   1.000
_cell.angle_alpha   90.00
_cell.angle_beta   90.00
_cell.angle_gamma   90.00
#
_symmetry.space_group_name_H-M   'P 1'
#
loop_
_entity.id
_entity.type
_entity.pdbx_description
1 polymer ?
#
loop_
_entity_poly.entity_id
_entity_poly.type
_entity_poly.pdbx_seq_one_letter_code
_entity_poly.pdbx_strand_id
1 'polypeptide(L)'
;MLSVSPDKRRKMESALNQLKKYTVVVADTGDFNAIDEYKPQDATTNPSLILAAAKMPAYQNLLDQAIKYGIAKGGTENEQIANTMDKLFVSFGLEILKKVPGRVSTEVDARLSFDKDEMVAKALRLIALYEEAGISKERVLIKLSSTWEGIQAGKELEAKHGIHCNMTLLFSFAQAVACAEAKVTLISPFVGRIFDWYKENTDRKTYEPHEDPGVQSVTKIYNYYKKFGYSTVVMGASFRNTGQVKALAGCDLLTISPGLLGELSQDHSVVAETLSMDAAKNCNLPKVHFDEKDFRWQHNEDRMAVEKLSDGIRKFAADAVKLETMIKL
;
A
#
# COMPACT_ATOMS: atom_id res chain seq x y z
N MET A 1 36.48 39.59 10.90
CA MET A 1 35.40 38.73 11.43
C MET A 1 34.08 39.28 10.92
N LEU A 2 33.57 38.76 9.84
CA LEU A 2 32.27 39.16 9.31
C LEU A 2 31.21 38.42 10.11
N SER A 3 30.44 39.16 10.94
CA SER A 3 29.30 38.62 11.65
C SER A 3 28.22 38.24 10.64
N VAL A 4 27.98 36.98 10.50
CA VAL A 4 26.83 36.48 9.74
C VAL A 4 25.57 36.86 10.52
N SER A 5 24.73 37.70 9.92
CA SER A 5 23.43 38.14 10.45
C SER A 5 22.59 36.89 10.85
N PRO A 6 21.89 36.94 12.01
CA PRO A 6 21.02 35.85 12.46
C PRO A 6 19.86 35.57 11.51
N ASP A 7 19.52 36.48 10.62
CA ASP A 7 18.41 36.35 9.66
C ASP A 7 18.71 35.48 8.43
N LYS A 8 19.92 34.97 8.29
CA LYS A 8 20.31 34.04 7.24
C LYS A 8 20.43 32.60 7.70
N ARG A 9 19.85 32.19 8.82
CA ARG A 9 19.54 30.79 9.03
C ARG A 9 18.52 30.45 7.95
N ARG A 10 19.00 29.78 6.89
CA ARG A 10 18.12 29.15 5.89
C ARG A 10 16.98 28.51 6.67
N LYS A 11 15.73 28.90 6.37
CA LYS A 11 14.58 28.10 6.78
C LYS A 11 14.91 26.67 6.37
N MET A 12 15.08 25.77 7.33
CA MET A 12 15.29 24.35 7.03
C MET A 12 14.18 23.92 6.09
N GLU A 13 14.50 23.12 5.10
CA GLU A 13 13.48 22.46 4.29
C GLU A 13 12.50 21.70 5.19
N SER A 14 11.26 21.58 4.75
CA SER A 14 10.30 20.75 5.44
C SER A 14 10.79 19.31 5.55
N ALA A 15 10.33 18.59 6.57
CA ALA A 15 10.61 17.17 6.73
C ALA A 15 10.16 16.39 5.48
N LEU A 16 9.04 16.77 4.87
CA LEU A 16 8.56 16.17 3.64
C LEU A 16 9.57 16.31 2.50
N ASN A 17 10.10 17.50 2.27
CA ASN A 17 11.09 17.73 1.21
C ASN A 17 12.41 17.02 1.49
N GLN A 18 12.82 16.95 2.76
CA GLN A 18 13.99 16.16 3.15
C GLN A 18 13.80 14.66 2.90
N LEU A 19 12.62 14.14 3.27
CA LEU A 19 12.27 12.73 3.04
C LEU A 19 12.33 12.36 1.56
N LYS A 20 11.84 13.24 0.69
CA LYS A 20 11.86 13.03 -0.78
C LYS A 20 13.26 12.87 -1.36
N LYS A 21 14.31 13.25 -0.64
CA LYS A 21 15.71 13.04 -1.08
C LYS A 21 16.16 11.60 -0.90
N TYR A 22 15.53 10.85 -0.01
CA TYR A 22 15.90 9.48 0.35
C TYR A 22 14.88 8.44 -0.10
N THR A 23 13.61 8.83 -0.20
CA THR A 23 12.47 7.95 -0.39
C THR A 23 11.50 8.54 -1.40
N VAL A 24 10.93 7.70 -2.25
CA VAL A 24 9.82 8.10 -3.11
C VAL A 24 8.54 8.19 -2.27
N VAL A 25 7.93 9.37 -2.26
CA VAL A 25 6.70 9.61 -1.50
C VAL A 25 5.48 9.27 -2.34
N VAL A 26 4.59 8.48 -1.75
CA VAL A 26 3.34 7.99 -2.34
C VAL A 26 2.18 8.50 -1.47
N ALA A 27 1.08 8.91 -2.08
CA ALA A 27 -0.12 9.33 -1.34
C ALA A 27 -1.06 8.14 -1.14
N ASP A 28 -1.51 7.96 0.10
CA ASP A 28 -2.46 6.91 0.48
C ASP A 28 -3.84 7.53 0.69
N THR A 29 -4.65 7.59 -0.36
CA THR A 29 -5.98 8.23 -0.32
C THR A 29 -6.82 7.90 -1.54
N GLY A 30 -8.15 7.83 -1.34
CA GLY A 30 -9.14 7.86 -2.43
C GLY A 30 -9.59 9.28 -2.77
N ASP A 31 -9.29 10.25 -1.91
CA ASP A 31 -9.59 11.68 -2.13
C ASP A 31 -8.53 12.30 -3.04
N PHE A 32 -8.75 12.19 -4.35
CA PHE A 32 -7.74 12.64 -5.32
C PHE A 32 -7.59 14.17 -5.37
N ASN A 33 -8.50 14.96 -4.84
CA ASN A 33 -8.31 16.40 -4.73
C ASN A 33 -7.29 16.76 -3.65
N ALA A 34 -7.07 15.89 -2.65
CA ALA A 34 -6.06 16.09 -1.62
C ALA A 34 -4.62 15.80 -2.10
N ILE A 35 -4.44 15.22 -3.28
CA ILE A 35 -3.14 14.81 -3.81
C ILE A 35 -2.33 16.02 -4.34
N ASP A 36 -3.00 17.01 -4.93
CA ASP A 36 -2.36 18.10 -5.68
C ASP A 36 -1.32 18.88 -4.88
N GLU A 37 -1.56 19.07 -3.58
CA GLU A 37 -0.72 19.91 -2.70
C GLU A 37 0.67 19.32 -2.47
N TYR A 38 0.78 17.99 -2.41
CA TYR A 38 2.01 17.31 -1.95
C TYR A 38 2.87 16.73 -3.07
N LYS A 39 2.37 16.69 -4.29
CA LYS A 39 3.04 16.18 -5.50
C LYS A 39 3.70 14.81 -5.29
N PRO A 40 2.94 13.78 -4.87
CA PRO A 40 3.48 12.44 -4.74
C PRO A 40 3.79 11.84 -6.11
N GLN A 41 4.70 10.86 -6.13
CA GLN A 41 5.05 10.13 -7.35
C GLN A 41 3.94 9.16 -7.77
N ASP A 42 3.41 8.41 -6.82
CA ASP A 42 2.37 7.40 -7.00
C ASP A 42 1.25 7.62 -5.98
N ALA A 43 0.17 6.87 -6.13
CA ALA A 43 -0.89 6.82 -5.12
C ALA A 43 -1.37 5.39 -4.88
N THR A 44 -1.83 5.13 -3.67
CA THR A 44 -2.44 3.88 -3.26
C THR A 44 -3.86 4.09 -2.78
N THR A 45 -4.72 3.14 -3.09
CA THR A 45 -6.08 3.07 -2.57
C THR A 45 -6.30 1.73 -1.88
N ASN A 46 -7.40 1.62 -1.17
CA ASN A 46 -7.91 0.37 -0.61
C ASN A 46 -9.43 0.51 -0.41
N PRO A 47 -10.17 -0.58 -0.10
CA PRO A 47 -11.63 -0.49 0.05
C PRO A 47 -12.10 0.52 1.06
N SER A 48 -11.40 0.70 2.17
CA SER A 48 -11.74 1.69 3.20
C SER A 48 -11.60 3.12 2.70
N LEU A 49 -10.54 3.41 1.95
CA LEU A 49 -10.29 4.74 1.38
C LEU A 49 -11.29 5.06 0.26
N ILE A 50 -11.63 4.10 -0.58
CA ILE A 50 -12.64 4.26 -1.62
C ILE A 50 -14.02 4.47 -1.01
N LEU A 51 -14.38 3.73 0.04
CA LEU A 51 -15.63 3.94 0.77
C LEU A 51 -15.73 5.36 1.33
N ALA A 52 -14.67 5.84 1.97
CA ALA A 52 -14.63 7.19 2.52
C ALA A 52 -14.80 8.25 1.42
N ALA A 53 -14.08 8.11 0.31
CA ALA A 53 -14.17 9.04 -0.82
C ALA A 53 -15.54 8.97 -1.50
N ALA A 54 -16.13 7.80 -1.67
CA ALA A 54 -17.44 7.62 -2.29
C ALA A 54 -18.57 8.32 -1.54
N LYS A 55 -18.40 8.56 -0.24
CA LYS A 55 -19.35 9.33 0.58
C LYS A 55 -19.26 10.84 0.38
N MET A 56 -18.20 11.33 -0.24
CA MET A 56 -17.99 12.76 -0.45
C MET A 56 -18.87 13.27 -1.60
N PRO A 57 -19.62 14.38 -1.41
CA PRO A 57 -20.46 14.93 -2.48
C PRO A 57 -19.69 15.26 -3.75
N ALA A 58 -18.42 15.65 -3.63
CA ALA A 58 -17.56 15.98 -4.77
C ALA A 58 -17.36 14.80 -5.74
N TYR A 59 -17.55 13.55 -5.30
CA TYR A 59 -17.29 12.34 -6.09
C TYR A 59 -18.56 11.56 -6.42
N GLN A 60 -19.73 12.11 -6.12
CA GLN A 60 -21.02 11.46 -6.39
C GLN A 60 -21.17 11.10 -7.88
N ASN A 61 -20.64 11.92 -8.77
CA ASN A 61 -20.67 11.67 -10.21
C ASN A 61 -19.98 10.34 -10.59
N LEU A 62 -18.88 10.00 -9.95
CA LEU A 62 -18.18 8.72 -10.20
C LEU A 62 -19.05 7.53 -9.81
N LEU A 63 -19.75 7.64 -8.70
CA LEU A 63 -20.69 6.63 -8.23
C LEU A 63 -21.84 6.45 -9.22
N ASP A 64 -22.45 7.56 -9.65
CA ASP A 64 -23.58 7.54 -10.59
C ASP A 64 -23.19 6.93 -11.95
N GLN A 65 -22.02 7.27 -12.46
CA GLN A 65 -21.51 6.71 -13.72
C GLN A 65 -21.19 5.23 -13.61
N ALA A 66 -20.63 4.79 -12.49
CA ALA A 66 -20.35 3.38 -12.24
C ALA A 66 -21.65 2.55 -12.19
N ILE A 67 -22.68 3.07 -11.53
CA ILE A 67 -24.01 2.42 -11.48
C ILE A 67 -24.59 2.28 -12.88
N LYS A 68 -24.57 3.34 -13.69
CA LYS A 68 -25.03 3.30 -15.09
C LYS A 68 -24.30 2.24 -15.91
N TYR A 69 -22.98 2.15 -15.72
CA TYR A 69 -22.17 1.14 -16.38
C TYR A 69 -22.59 -0.28 -15.97
N GLY A 70 -22.76 -0.55 -14.68
CA GLY A 70 -23.18 -1.86 -14.17
C GLY A 70 -24.55 -2.28 -14.69
N ILE A 71 -25.52 -1.36 -14.72
CA ILE A 71 -26.86 -1.59 -15.27
C ILE A 71 -26.77 -1.92 -16.77
N ALA A 72 -26.00 -1.15 -17.52
CA ALA A 72 -25.84 -1.32 -18.96
C ALA A 72 -25.22 -2.67 -19.34
N LYS A 73 -24.36 -3.23 -18.50
CA LYS A 73 -23.80 -4.58 -18.70
C LYS A 73 -24.85 -5.68 -18.59
N GLY A 74 -25.94 -5.44 -17.86
CA GLY A 74 -27.02 -6.41 -17.69
C GLY A 74 -26.63 -7.58 -16.80
N GLY A 75 -27.41 -8.66 -16.92
CA GLY A 75 -27.24 -9.84 -16.09
C GLY A 75 -28.06 -9.77 -14.80
N THR A 76 -27.72 -10.60 -13.83
CA THR A 76 -28.37 -10.61 -12.52
C THR A 76 -28.02 -9.35 -11.72
N GLU A 77 -28.81 -9.07 -10.67
CA GLU A 77 -28.51 -7.94 -9.78
C GLU A 77 -27.08 -8.03 -9.22
N ASN A 78 -26.67 -9.22 -8.78
CA ASN A 78 -25.32 -9.45 -8.26
C ASN A 78 -24.23 -9.19 -9.31
N GLU A 79 -24.46 -9.58 -10.55
CA GLU A 79 -23.53 -9.30 -11.65
C GLU A 79 -23.45 -7.79 -11.95
N GLN A 80 -24.58 -7.09 -11.91
CA GLN A 80 -24.61 -5.65 -12.09
C GLN A 80 -23.89 -4.91 -10.96
N ILE A 81 -24.06 -5.36 -9.72
CA ILE A 81 -23.34 -4.82 -8.54
C ILE A 81 -21.83 -5.06 -8.69
N ALA A 82 -21.42 -6.27 -9.07
CA ALA A 82 -20.00 -6.59 -9.26
C ALA A 82 -19.36 -5.72 -10.34
N ASN A 83 -20.03 -5.54 -11.48
CA ASN A 83 -19.56 -4.69 -12.57
C ASN A 83 -19.51 -3.21 -12.16
N THR A 84 -20.47 -2.76 -11.36
CA THR A 84 -20.48 -1.39 -10.82
C THR A 84 -19.29 -1.17 -9.89
N MET A 85 -19.02 -2.13 -8.98
CA MET A 85 -17.88 -2.06 -8.05
C MET A 85 -16.55 -1.98 -8.80
N ASP A 86 -16.34 -2.86 -9.79
CA ASP A 86 -15.11 -2.86 -10.59
C ASP A 86 -14.92 -1.51 -11.30
N LYS A 87 -15.99 -1.01 -11.90
CA LYS A 87 -15.97 0.30 -12.58
C LYS A 87 -15.69 1.44 -11.62
N LEU A 88 -16.24 1.40 -10.42
CA LEU A 88 -16.03 2.43 -9.40
C LEU A 88 -14.56 2.49 -8.96
N PHE A 89 -13.97 1.35 -8.62
CA PHE A 89 -12.56 1.28 -8.23
C PHE A 89 -11.64 1.80 -9.34
N VAL A 90 -11.87 1.39 -10.57
CA VAL A 90 -11.10 1.85 -11.72
C VAL A 90 -11.33 3.35 -11.99
N SER A 91 -12.55 3.84 -11.82
CA SER A 91 -12.86 5.27 -12.01
C SER A 91 -12.10 6.16 -11.04
N PHE A 92 -12.00 5.78 -9.76
CA PHE A 92 -11.15 6.48 -8.80
C PHE A 92 -9.69 6.41 -9.21
N GLY A 93 -9.21 5.25 -9.63
CA GLY A 93 -7.84 5.09 -10.12
C GLY A 93 -7.52 5.97 -11.33
N LEU A 94 -8.45 6.09 -12.27
CA LEU A 94 -8.30 6.96 -13.46
C LEU A 94 -8.17 8.43 -13.08
N GLU A 95 -8.98 8.91 -12.14
CA GLU A 95 -8.87 10.29 -11.65
C GLU A 95 -7.56 10.54 -10.91
N ILE A 96 -7.13 9.58 -10.10
CA ILE A 96 -5.84 9.64 -9.41
C ILE A 96 -4.68 9.70 -10.40
N LEU A 97 -4.71 8.92 -11.48
CA LEU A 97 -3.67 8.91 -12.51
C LEU A 97 -3.52 10.23 -13.26
N LYS A 98 -4.53 11.09 -13.24
CA LYS A 98 -4.41 12.47 -13.74
C LYS A 98 -3.59 13.37 -12.80
N LYS A 99 -3.44 12.98 -11.55
CA LYS A 99 -2.79 13.76 -10.48
C LYS A 99 -1.37 13.32 -10.17
N VAL A 100 -0.99 12.10 -10.53
CA VAL A 100 0.34 11.54 -10.25
C VAL A 100 1.04 11.14 -11.56
N PRO A 101 2.37 11.32 -11.65
CA PRO A 101 3.11 10.93 -12.85
C PRO A 101 3.34 9.42 -12.95
N GLY A 102 3.29 8.70 -11.85
CA GLY A 102 3.60 7.29 -11.76
C GLY A 102 2.38 6.38 -11.81
N ARG A 103 2.25 5.53 -10.81
CA ARG A 103 1.28 4.43 -10.75
C ARG A 103 0.20 4.67 -9.72
N VAL A 104 -0.94 4.02 -9.93
CA VAL A 104 -1.98 3.85 -8.91
C VAL A 104 -2.08 2.38 -8.52
N SER A 105 -2.27 2.09 -7.24
CA SER A 105 -2.59 0.75 -6.76
C SER A 105 -4.09 0.60 -6.60
N THR A 106 -4.67 -0.40 -7.27
CA THR A 106 -6.09 -0.75 -7.21
C THR A 106 -6.25 -2.17 -6.68
N GLU A 107 -7.06 -2.33 -5.65
CA GLU A 107 -7.13 -3.58 -4.87
C GLU A 107 -8.22 -4.52 -5.36
N VAL A 108 -7.87 -5.79 -5.47
CA VAL A 108 -8.80 -6.91 -5.71
C VAL A 108 -9.62 -7.15 -4.45
N ASP A 109 -10.89 -7.49 -4.63
CA ASP A 109 -11.84 -7.76 -3.54
C ASP A 109 -11.22 -8.71 -2.49
N ALA A 110 -11.18 -8.25 -1.24
CA ALA A 110 -10.59 -9.00 -0.13
C ALA A 110 -11.29 -10.35 0.16
N ARG A 111 -12.55 -10.48 -0.26
CA ARG A 111 -13.29 -11.75 -0.13
C ARG A 111 -12.70 -12.87 -1.00
N LEU A 112 -11.87 -12.52 -1.99
CA LEU A 112 -11.18 -13.46 -2.85
C LEU A 112 -9.81 -13.90 -2.31
N SER A 113 -9.43 -13.47 -1.12
CA SER A 113 -8.08 -13.65 -0.56
C SER A 113 -7.59 -15.10 -0.48
N PHE A 114 -8.50 -16.07 -0.47
CA PHE A 114 -8.16 -17.51 -0.41
C PHE A 114 -8.48 -18.26 -1.72
N ASP A 115 -8.77 -17.52 -2.78
CA ASP A 115 -9.08 -18.05 -4.10
C ASP A 115 -8.13 -17.45 -5.15
N LYS A 116 -7.04 -18.18 -5.42
CA LYS A 116 -6.01 -17.74 -6.36
C LYS A 116 -6.57 -17.44 -7.74
N ASP A 117 -7.36 -18.35 -8.31
CA ASP A 117 -7.84 -18.24 -9.68
C ASP A 117 -8.81 -17.06 -9.84
N GLU A 118 -9.68 -16.84 -8.87
CA GLU A 118 -10.59 -15.69 -8.88
C GLU A 118 -9.86 -14.37 -8.67
N MET A 119 -8.79 -14.34 -7.89
CA MET A 119 -7.94 -13.15 -7.77
C MET A 119 -7.28 -12.81 -9.12
N VAL A 120 -6.77 -13.82 -9.83
CA VAL A 120 -6.19 -13.62 -11.17
C VAL A 120 -7.27 -13.11 -12.14
N ALA A 121 -8.44 -13.71 -12.16
CA ALA A 121 -9.54 -13.30 -13.02
C ALA A 121 -9.99 -11.85 -12.75
N LYS A 122 -10.13 -11.48 -11.48
CA LYS A 122 -10.48 -10.11 -11.08
C LYS A 122 -9.41 -9.09 -11.50
N ALA A 123 -8.15 -9.42 -11.30
CA ALA A 123 -7.03 -8.57 -11.72
C ALA A 123 -7.05 -8.31 -13.23
N LEU A 124 -7.27 -9.34 -14.03
CA LEU A 124 -7.39 -9.23 -15.49
C LEU A 124 -8.55 -8.31 -15.89
N ARG A 125 -9.67 -8.41 -15.19
CA ARG A 125 -10.85 -7.56 -15.46
C ARG A 125 -10.59 -6.10 -15.13
N LEU A 126 -9.95 -5.82 -13.99
CA LEU A 126 -9.60 -4.46 -13.60
C LEU A 126 -8.64 -3.82 -14.60
N ILE A 127 -7.62 -4.55 -15.03
CA ILE A 127 -6.67 -4.08 -16.04
C ILE A 127 -7.37 -3.81 -17.37
N ALA A 128 -8.29 -4.69 -17.79
CA ALA A 128 -9.08 -4.47 -19.01
C ALA A 128 -9.88 -3.16 -18.97
N LEU A 129 -10.47 -2.83 -17.82
CA LEU A 129 -11.18 -1.56 -17.62
C LEU A 129 -10.25 -0.34 -17.71
N TYR A 130 -9.03 -0.43 -17.20
CA TYR A 130 -8.02 0.61 -17.37
C TYR A 130 -7.61 0.78 -18.84
N GLU A 131 -7.39 -0.32 -19.54
CA GLU A 131 -7.00 -0.31 -20.96
C GLU A 131 -8.12 0.26 -21.84
N GLU A 132 -9.39 -0.07 -21.58
CA GLU A 132 -10.55 0.54 -22.28
C GLU A 132 -10.56 2.06 -22.12
N ALA A 133 -10.08 2.58 -21.00
CA ALA A 133 -9.96 4.01 -20.74
C ALA A 133 -8.66 4.63 -21.27
N GLY A 134 -7.85 3.86 -22.00
CA GLY A 134 -6.61 4.34 -22.61
C GLY A 134 -5.40 4.34 -21.67
N ILE A 135 -5.48 3.66 -20.53
CA ILE A 135 -4.38 3.58 -19.54
C ILE A 135 -3.66 2.24 -19.70
N SER A 136 -2.35 2.31 -19.92
CA SER A 136 -1.50 1.12 -19.96
C SER A 136 -1.42 0.44 -18.58
N LYS A 137 -1.38 -0.89 -18.58
CA LYS A 137 -1.13 -1.69 -17.37
C LYS A 137 0.16 -1.31 -16.65
N GLU A 138 1.10 -0.68 -17.34
CA GLU A 138 2.35 -0.20 -16.74
C GLU A 138 2.13 0.95 -15.73
N ARG A 139 0.98 1.60 -15.78
CA ARG A 139 0.58 2.66 -14.85
C ARG A 139 -0.23 2.14 -13.65
N VAL A 140 -0.43 0.83 -13.53
CA VAL A 140 -1.30 0.22 -12.51
C VAL A 140 -0.55 -0.86 -11.75
N LEU A 141 -0.69 -0.84 -10.43
CA LEU A 141 -0.34 -1.96 -9.56
C LEU A 141 -1.63 -2.61 -9.07
N ILE A 142 -1.79 -3.89 -9.38
CA ILE A 142 -2.92 -4.66 -8.82
C ILE A 142 -2.55 -5.08 -7.40
N LYS A 143 -3.38 -4.67 -6.45
CA LYS A 143 -3.14 -4.89 -5.04
C LYS A 143 -3.84 -6.18 -4.58
N LEU A 144 -3.06 -7.10 -4.03
CA LEU A 144 -3.52 -8.42 -3.59
C LEU A 144 -3.16 -8.62 -2.12
N SER A 145 -4.04 -9.26 -1.36
CA SER A 145 -3.72 -9.68 0.02
C SER A 145 -2.59 -10.72 0.02
N SER A 146 -1.70 -10.63 1.01
CA SER A 146 -0.51 -11.50 1.11
C SER A 146 -0.81 -12.81 1.84
N THR A 147 -1.88 -13.49 1.46
CA THR A 147 -2.11 -14.92 1.73
C THR A 147 -1.21 -15.75 0.82
N TRP A 148 -1.05 -17.04 1.11
CA TRP A 148 -0.33 -17.91 0.18
C TRP A 148 -0.95 -17.86 -1.23
N GLU A 149 -2.27 -17.94 -1.30
CA GLU A 149 -3.04 -17.88 -2.55
C GLU A 149 -2.83 -16.55 -3.27
N GLY A 150 -2.84 -15.43 -2.53
CA GLY A 150 -2.60 -14.09 -3.09
C GLY A 150 -1.19 -13.93 -3.64
N ILE A 151 -0.20 -14.47 -2.96
CA ILE A 151 1.20 -14.45 -3.41
C ILE A 151 1.36 -15.28 -4.70
N GLN A 152 0.71 -16.44 -4.78
CA GLN A 152 0.73 -17.26 -6.00
C GLN A 152 -0.01 -16.57 -7.15
N ALA A 153 -1.11 -15.88 -6.89
CA ALA A 153 -1.81 -15.06 -7.88
C ALA A 153 -0.89 -13.96 -8.42
N GLY A 154 -0.18 -13.26 -7.54
CA GLY A 154 0.80 -12.24 -7.93
C GLY A 154 1.91 -12.80 -8.80
N LYS A 155 2.45 -13.96 -8.44
CA LYS A 155 3.46 -14.65 -9.24
C LYS A 155 2.96 -14.93 -10.66
N GLU A 156 1.75 -15.45 -10.80
CA GLU A 156 1.15 -15.76 -12.10
C GLU A 156 0.89 -14.50 -12.92
N LEU A 157 0.31 -13.46 -12.30
CA LEU A 157 0.02 -12.20 -12.98
C LEU A 157 1.29 -11.53 -13.52
N GLU A 158 2.36 -11.52 -12.75
CA GLU A 158 3.63 -10.94 -13.17
C GLU A 158 4.29 -11.77 -14.29
N ALA A 159 4.37 -13.09 -14.11
CA ALA A 159 5.10 -13.96 -15.02
C ALA A 159 4.37 -14.23 -16.34
N LYS A 160 3.04 -14.39 -16.29
CA LYS A 160 2.25 -14.81 -17.47
C LYS A 160 1.51 -13.67 -18.14
N HIS A 161 1.15 -12.62 -17.40
CA HIS A 161 0.26 -11.57 -17.92
C HIS A 161 0.95 -10.19 -17.98
N GLY A 162 2.17 -10.07 -17.46
CA GLY A 162 2.89 -8.79 -17.39
C GLY A 162 2.14 -7.74 -16.59
N ILE A 163 1.34 -8.15 -15.60
CA ILE A 163 0.60 -7.29 -14.71
C ILE A 163 1.39 -7.13 -13.42
N HIS A 164 1.72 -5.89 -13.07
CA HIS A 164 2.48 -5.58 -11.87
C HIS A 164 1.59 -5.60 -10.63
N CYS A 165 2.10 -6.20 -9.56
CA CYS A 165 1.36 -6.41 -8.32
C CYS A 165 1.98 -5.67 -7.14
N ASN A 166 1.10 -5.22 -6.25
CA ASN A 166 1.40 -4.68 -4.92
C ASN A 166 0.82 -5.65 -3.88
N MET A 167 1.69 -6.38 -3.17
CA MET A 167 1.25 -7.33 -2.15
C MET A 167 1.01 -6.61 -0.84
N THR A 168 -0.24 -6.50 -0.44
CA THR A 168 -0.70 -5.78 0.76
C THR A 168 -1.05 -6.71 1.93
N LEU A 169 -1.44 -6.12 3.06
CA LEU A 169 -1.72 -6.85 4.31
C LEU A 169 -0.53 -7.75 4.67
N LEU A 170 0.65 -7.15 4.65
CA LEU A 170 1.90 -7.82 4.91
C LEU A 170 2.39 -7.45 6.29
N PHE A 171 2.46 -8.44 7.18
CA PHE A 171 2.76 -8.29 8.61
C PHE A 171 3.87 -9.19 9.11
N SER A 172 4.22 -10.26 8.36
CA SER A 172 5.25 -11.22 8.78
C SER A 172 6.43 -11.24 7.82
N PHE A 173 7.57 -11.65 8.36
CA PHE A 173 8.77 -11.87 7.56
C PHE A 173 8.57 -13.02 6.54
N ALA A 174 7.80 -14.05 6.93
CA ALA A 174 7.48 -15.14 6.02
C ALA A 174 6.74 -14.66 4.76
N GLN A 175 5.77 -13.74 4.92
CA GLN A 175 5.08 -13.13 3.79
C GLN A 175 6.07 -12.37 2.88
N ALA A 176 6.97 -11.60 3.47
CA ALA A 176 7.97 -10.83 2.72
C ALA A 176 8.91 -11.73 1.91
N VAL A 177 9.38 -12.82 2.51
CA VAL A 177 10.25 -13.79 1.83
C VAL A 177 9.52 -14.44 0.65
N ALA A 178 8.30 -14.91 0.86
CA ALA A 178 7.51 -15.55 -0.19
C ALA A 178 7.20 -14.60 -1.35
N CYS A 179 6.91 -13.32 -1.08
CA CYS A 179 6.69 -12.30 -2.09
C CYS A 179 7.95 -12.04 -2.94
N ALA A 180 9.13 -11.97 -2.31
CA ALA A 180 10.39 -11.80 -3.03
C ALA A 180 10.69 -12.98 -3.95
N GLU A 181 10.48 -14.20 -3.45
CA GLU A 181 10.68 -15.42 -4.25
C GLU A 181 9.66 -15.53 -5.40
N ALA A 182 8.45 -15.00 -5.21
CA ALA A 182 7.44 -14.90 -6.27
C ALA A 182 7.75 -13.82 -7.32
N LYS A 183 8.76 -12.99 -7.09
CA LYS A 183 9.20 -11.93 -7.99
C LYS A 183 8.12 -10.89 -8.30
N VAL A 184 7.29 -10.57 -7.32
CA VAL A 184 6.30 -9.50 -7.44
C VAL A 184 7.00 -8.15 -7.53
N THR A 185 6.37 -7.19 -8.18
CA THR A 185 6.93 -5.85 -8.37
C THR A 185 7.16 -5.13 -7.05
N LEU A 186 6.18 -5.18 -6.14
CA LEU A 186 6.18 -4.33 -4.95
C LEU A 186 5.43 -5.00 -3.80
N ILE A 187 5.91 -4.77 -2.58
CA ILE A 187 5.22 -5.13 -1.35
C ILE A 187 4.91 -3.89 -0.53
N SER A 188 3.79 -3.92 0.21
CA SER A 188 3.41 -2.86 1.16
C SER A 188 3.32 -3.42 2.58
N PRO A 189 4.44 -3.58 3.29
CA PRO A 189 4.40 -3.98 4.70
C PRO A 189 3.81 -2.87 5.56
N PHE A 190 2.97 -3.26 6.52
CA PHE A 190 2.25 -2.34 7.39
C PHE A 190 3.05 -2.01 8.63
N VAL A 191 3.08 -0.74 9.00
CA VAL A 191 3.80 -0.23 10.18
C VAL A 191 2.82 0.04 11.33
N GLY A 192 1.83 0.88 11.10
CA GLY A 192 0.92 1.34 12.15
C GLY A 192 0.04 0.25 12.74
N ARG A 193 -0.43 -0.69 11.93
CA ARG A 193 -1.26 -1.80 12.44
C ARG A 193 -0.44 -2.78 13.28
N ILE A 194 0.84 -2.97 12.99
CA ILE A 194 1.74 -3.74 13.85
C ILE A 194 1.91 -3.01 15.19
N PHE A 195 2.19 -1.71 15.14
CA PHE A 195 2.26 -0.86 16.34
C PHE A 195 0.99 -0.98 17.18
N ASP A 196 -0.19 -0.88 16.56
CA ASP A 196 -1.48 -1.02 17.26
C ASP A 196 -1.59 -2.34 18.00
N TRP A 197 -1.19 -3.45 17.36
CA TRP A 197 -1.25 -4.78 17.97
C TRP A 197 -0.39 -4.86 19.24
N TYR A 198 0.84 -4.37 19.19
CA TYR A 198 1.75 -4.40 20.35
C TYR A 198 1.26 -3.47 21.45
N LYS A 199 0.69 -2.34 21.11
CA LYS A 199 0.07 -1.42 22.06
C LYS A 199 -1.12 -2.06 22.78
N GLU A 200 -1.94 -2.82 22.07
CA GLU A 200 -3.14 -3.47 22.61
C GLU A 200 -2.81 -4.75 23.40
N ASN A 201 -1.78 -5.50 23.01
CA ASN A 201 -1.50 -6.84 23.49
C ASN A 201 -0.27 -6.93 24.41
N THR A 202 0.39 -5.82 24.71
CA THR A 202 1.52 -5.75 25.63
C THR A 202 1.35 -4.60 26.61
N ASP A 203 2.14 -4.59 27.68
CA ASP A 203 2.12 -3.53 28.69
C ASP A 203 2.75 -2.22 28.18
N ARG A 204 3.61 -2.29 27.18
CA ARG A 204 4.27 -1.11 26.61
C ARG A 204 3.33 -0.39 25.67
N LYS A 205 3.07 0.90 25.93
CA LYS A 205 2.11 1.73 25.19
C LYS A 205 2.77 2.79 24.30
N THR A 206 4.06 3.07 24.52
CA THR A 206 4.80 4.08 23.76
C THR A 206 6.16 3.50 23.32
N TYR A 207 6.59 3.94 22.13
CA TYR A 207 7.86 3.53 21.54
C TYR A 207 8.56 4.73 20.93
N GLU A 208 9.89 4.80 21.15
CA GLU A 208 10.69 5.65 20.29
C GLU A 208 10.60 5.13 18.86
N PRO A 209 10.66 5.99 17.81
CA PRO A 209 10.44 5.52 16.44
C PRO A 209 11.29 4.34 16.01
N HIS A 210 12.57 4.29 16.39
CA HIS A 210 13.48 3.19 16.03
C HIS A 210 13.21 1.90 16.81
N GLU A 211 12.46 1.95 17.90
CA GLU A 211 12.05 0.81 18.72
C GLU A 211 10.65 0.30 18.34
N ASP A 212 9.92 1.08 17.54
CA ASP A 212 8.57 0.73 17.10
C ASP A 212 8.59 -0.60 16.35
N PRO A 213 7.78 -1.59 16.78
CA PRO A 213 7.82 -2.92 16.19
C PRO A 213 7.42 -2.93 14.72
N GLY A 214 6.57 -2.00 14.27
CA GLY A 214 6.23 -1.84 12.86
C GLY A 214 7.41 -1.31 12.05
N VAL A 215 8.12 -0.32 12.58
CA VAL A 215 9.35 0.21 11.97
C VAL A 215 10.43 -0.87 11.90
N GLN A 216 10.62 -1.64 12.97
CA GLN A 216 11.58 -2.74 13.00
C GLN A 216 11.26 -3.82 11.97
N SER A 217 9.98 -4.14 11.79
CA SER A 217 9.53 -5.11 10.80
C SER A 217 9.91 -4.70 9.38
N VAL A 218 9.59 -3.48 8.99
CA VAL A 218 9.92 -2.97 7.65
C VAL A 218 11.42 -2.82 7.44
N THR A 219 12.14 -2.38 8.47
CA THR A 219 13.61 -2.30 8.43
C THR A 219 14.24 -3.66 8.15
N LYS A 220 13.79 -4.71 8.83
CA LYS A 220 14.25 -6.08 8.61
C LYS A 220 13.98 -6.55 7.17
N ILE A 221 12.78 -6.30 6.66
CA ILE A 221 12.39 -6.67 5.30
C ILE A 221 13.25 -5.95 4.27
N TYR A 222 13.42 -4.63 4.42
CA TYR A 222 14.26 -3.82 3.55
C TYR A 222 15.69 -4.36 3.50
N ASN A 223 16.29 -4.57 4.68
CA ASN A 223 17.65 -5.09 4.79
C ASN A 223 17.79 -6.46 4.14
N TYR A 224 16.84 -7.35 4.35
CA TYR A 224 16.82 -8.68 3.74
C TYR A 224 16.76 -8.61 2.21
N TYR A 225 15.84 -7.81 1.67
CA TYR A 225 15.70 -7.68 0.23
C TYR A 225 16.95 -7.11 -0.44
N LYS A 226 17.52 -6.07 0.14
CA LYS A 226 18.71 -5.41 -0.44
C LYS A 226 19.95 -6.29 -0.28
N LYS A 227 20.11 -6.97 0.86
CA LYS A 227 21.24 -7.87 1.08
C LYS A 227 21.30 -9.00 0.04
N PHE A 228 20.15 -9.58 -0.26
CA PHE A 228 20.08 -10.75 -1.16
C PHE A 228 19.71 -10.40 -2.60
N GLY A 229 19.73 -9.12 -2.95
CA GLY A 229 19.58 -8.67 -4.33
C GLY A 229 18.20 -8.86 -4.94
N TYR A 230 17.14 -8.91 -4.13
CA TYR A 230 15.78 -8.95 -4.65
C TYR A 230 15.39 -7.60 -5.24
N SER A 231 14.78 -7.63 -6.43
CA SER A 231 14.33 -6.42 -7.13
C SER A 231 12.97 -5.91 -6.67
N THR A 232 12.23 -6.69 -5.89
CA THR A 232 10.94 -6.29 -5.34
C THR A 232 11.06 -5.01 -4.53
N VAL A 233 10.25 -4.01 -4.85
CA VAL A 233 10.23 -2.71 -4.20
C VAL A 233 9.56 -2.81 -2.84
N VAL A 234 10.13 -2.17 -1.83
CA VAL A 234 9.58 -2.12 -0.47
C VAL A 234 8.91 -0.76 -0.26
N MET A 235 7.61 -0.77 -0.02
CA MET A 235 6.82 0.42 0.28
C MET A 235 6.20 0.30 1.67
N GLY A 236 6.75 1.01 2.65
CA GLY A 236 6.14 1.09 3.99
C GLY A 236 4.75 1.72 3.92
N ALA A 237 3.81 1.18 4.68
CA ALA A 237 2.40 1.57 4.62
C ALA A 237 1.76 1.63 6.01
N SER A 238 0.58 2.26 6.11
CA SER A 238 -0.22 2.28 7.33
C SER A 238 0.50 2.94 8.50
N PHE A 239 0.78 4.24 8.38
CA PHE A 239 1.46 5.01 9.43
C PHE A 239 0.46 5.61 10.42
N ARG A 240 0.86 5.69 11.69
CA ARG A 240 0.09 6.34 12.76
C ARG A 240 0.64 7.71 13.13
N ASN A 241 1.92 7.96 12.87
CA ASN A 241 2.58 9.22 13.22
C ASN A 241 3.77 9.50 12.29
N THR A 242 4.22 10.73 12.29
CA THR A 242 5.35 11.15 11.46
C THR A 242 6.69 10.59 11.91
N GLY A 243 6.81 10.21 13.18
CA GLY A 243 8.01 9.54 13.70
C GLY A 243 8.27 8.20 13.01
N GLN A 244 7.22 7.41 12.80
CA GLN A 244 7.30 6.15 12.05
C GLN A 244 7.77 6.39 10.61
N VAL A 245 7.25 7.41 9.96
CA VAL A 245 7.64 7.78 8.59
C VAL A 245 9.11 8.17 8.52
N LYS A 246 9.55 9.09 9.39
CA LYS A 246 10.95 9.55 9.41
C LYS A 246 11.93 8.43 9.74
N ALA A 247 11.54 7.50 10.61
CA ALA A 247 12.39 6.36 10.98
C ALA A 247 12.62 5.36 9.84
N LEU A 248 11.88 5.49 8.74
CA LEU A 248 12.02 4.67 7.53
C LEU A 248 12.58 5.45 6.33
N ALA A 249 13.13 6.64 6.55
CA ALA A 249 13.79 7.41 5.50
C ALA A 249 14.92 6.60 4.85
N GLY A 250 14.87 6.46 3.54
CA GLY A 250 15.74 5.56 2.78
C GLY A 250 15.02 4.31 2.26
N CYS A 251 13.84 3.98 2.79
CA CYS A 251 12.96 2.98 2.21
C CYS A 251 12.66 3.34 0.75
N ASP A 252 12.47 2.36 -0.11
CA ASP A 252 12.24 2.61 -1.54
C ASP A 252 11.06 3.57 -1.74
N LEU A 253 9.91 3.25 -1.16
CA LEU A 253 8.70 4.07 -1.16
C LEU A 253 8.08 4.08 0.24
N LEU A 254 7.33 5.13 0.55
CA LEU A 254 6.44 5.19 1.71
C LEU A 254 5.11 5.78 1.25
N THR A 255 4.02 5.06 1.48
CA THR A 255 2.68 5.57 1.18
C THR A 255 2.08 6.19 2.44
N ILE A 256 1.76 7.47 2.33
CA ILE A 256 1.49 8.34 3.48
C ILE A 256 0.14 9.02 3.27
N SER A 257 -0.70 9.05 4.31
CA SER A 257 -1.98 9.74 4.26
C SER A 257 -1.81 11.25 4.09
N PRO A 258 -2.79 11.95 3.50
CA PRO A 258 -2.75 13.41 3.36
C PRO A 258 -2.55 14.14 4.69
N GLY A 259 -3.16 13.66 5.78
CA GLY A 259 -2.98 14.24 7.11
C GLY A 259 -1.52 14.23 7.57
N LEU A 260 -0.84 13.09 7.43
CA LEU A 260 0.57 12.97 7.79
C LEU A 260 1.48 13.70 6.80
N LEU A 261 1.14 13.74 5.52
CA LEU A 261 1.85 14.58 4.55
C LEU A 261 1.80 16.06 4.93
N GLY A 262 0.64 16.52 5.38
CA GLY A 262 0.45 17.87 5.89
C GLY A 262 1.33 18.17 7.09
N GLU A 263 1.37 17.27 8.08
CA GLU A 263 2.24 17.42 9.25
C GLU A 263 3.73 17.46 8.84
N LEU A 264 4.16 16.58 7.95
CA LEU A 264 5.54 16.56 7.45
C LEU A 264 5.89 17.86 6.68
N SER A 265 4.94 18.43 5.97
CA SER A 265 5.14 19.68 5.24
C SER A 265 5.35 20.89 6.16
N GLN A 266 4.84 20.85 7.38
CA GLN A 266 4.96 21.90 8.40
C GLN A 266 6.08 21.62 9.42
N ASP A 267 6.67 20.45 9.38
CA ASP A 267 7.79 20.05 10.24
C ASP A 267 9.11 20.44 9.57
N HIS A 268 9.96 21.17 10.27
CA HIS A 268 11.27 21.63 9.77
C HIS A 268 12.43 20.98 10.53
N SER A 269 12.17 19.91 11.28
CA SER A 269 13.22 19.14 11.93
C SER A 269 14.05 18.35 10.91
N VAL A 270 15.26 17.96 11.30
CA VAL A 270 16.17 17.20 10.44
C VAL A 270 15.63 15.79 10.22
N VAL A 271 15.58 15.35 8.97
CA VAL A 271 15.34 13.96 8.59
C VAL A 271 16.64 13.36 8.10
N ALA A 272 17.12 12.34 8.81
CA ALA A 272 18.32 11.60 8.44
C ALA A 272 17.95 10.31 7.72
N GLU A 273 18.82 9.85 6.82
CA GLU A 273 18.69 8.53 6.21
C GLU A 273 18.86 7.44 7.27
N THR A 274 17.89 6.54 7.39
CA THR A 274 17.89 5.43 8.37
C THR A 274 18.05 4.08 7.70
N LEU A 275 17.59 3.94 6.48
CA LEU A 275 17.74 2.74 5.66
C LEU A 275 18.68 3.03 4.49
N SER A 276 19.62 2.12 4.22
CA SER A 276 20.55 2.24 3.11
C SER A 276 20.99 0.88 2.60
N MET A 277 21.45 0.86 1.36
CA MET A 277 22.04 -0.34 0.75
C MET A 277 23.25 -0.85 1.53
N ASP A 278 24.09 0.07 2.03
CA ASP A 278 25.30 -0.29 2.77
C ASP A 278 24.97 -0.94 4.11
N ALA A 279 24.04 -0.38 4.86
CA ALA A 279 23.57 -0.98 6.12
C ALA A 279 22.93 -2.34 5.87
N ALA A 280 22.17 -2.49 4.80
CA ALA A 280 21.53 -3.75 4.43
C ALA A 280 22.56 -4.84 4.13
N LYS A 281 23.60 -4.52 3.36
CA LYS A 281 24.68 -5.47 3.02
C LYS A 281 25.44 -5.98 4.26
N ASN A 282 25.53 -5.17 5.29
CA ASN A 282 26.25 -5.47 6.53
C ASN A 282 25.36 -6.11 7.61
N CYS A 283 24.07 -6.32 7.36
CA CYS A 283 23.19 -6.96 8.32
C CYS A 283 23.46 -8.48 8.42
N ASN A 284 23.09 -9.07 9.55
CA ASN A 284 23.38 -10.48 9.85
C ASN A 284 22.26 -11.46 9.47
N LEU A 285 21.30 -11.02 8.66
CA LEU A 285 20.17 -11.86 8.27
C LEU A 285 20.63 -12.99 7.33
N PRO A 286 20.31 -14.26 7.65
CA PRO A 286 20.57 -15.37 6.73
C PRO A 286 19.51 -15.41 5.62
N LYS A 287 19.89 -15.92 4.46
CA LYS A 287 18.94 -16.19 3.38
C LYS A 287 18.10 -17.41 3.75
N VAL A 288 16.79 -17.31 3.57
CA VAL A 288 15.83 -18.39 3.85
C VAL A 288 14.95 -18.64 2.62
N HIS A 289 14.34 -19.81 2.58
CA HIS A 289 13.38 -20.22 1.56
C HIS A 289 12.20 -20.90 2.25
N PHE A 290 10.98 -20.59 1.81
CA PHE A 290 9.78 -21.20 2.32
C PHE A 290 8.95 -21.79 1.16
N ASP A 291 8.72 -23.12 1.21
CA ASP A 291 7.64 -23.73 0.44
C ASP A 291 6.28 -23.41 1.10
N GLU A 292 5.19 -23.91 0.55
CA GLU A 292 3.85 -23.64 1.11
C GLU A 292 3.72 -24.07 2.56
N LYS A 293 4.19 -25.26 2.91
CA LYS A 293 4.13 -25.79 4.27
C LYS A 293 4.92 -24.93 5.24
N ASP A 294 6.15 -24.57 4.87
CA ASP A 294 7.03 -23.74 5.70
C ASP A 294 6.48 -22.33 5.83
N PHE A 295 5.94 -21.76 4.75
CA PHE A 295 5.28 -20.45 4.79
C PHE A 295 4.12 -20.44 5.79
N ARG A 296 3.21 -21.42 5.66
CA ARG A 296 2.03 -21.50 6.54
C ARG A 296 2.44 -21.67 7.99
N TRP A 297 3.44 -22.47 8.26
CA TRP A 297 3.93 -22.68 9.63
C TRP A 297 4.63 -21.43 10.18
N GLN A 298 5.55 -20.84 9.46
CA GLN A 298 6.29 -19.66 9.90
C GLN A 298 5.35 -18.45 10.08
N HIS A 299 4.39 -18.26 9.20
CA HIS A 299 3.37 -17.23 9.39
C HIS A 299 2.50 -17.50 10.63
N ASN A 300 2.09 -18.76 10.84
CA ASN A 300 1.29 -19.16 12.00
C ASN A 300 2.02 -18.91 13.34
N GLU A 301 3.34 -19.05 13.37
CA GLU A 301 4.14 -18.77 14.57
C GLU A 301 4.15 -17.27 14.95
N ASP A 302 3.86 -16.40 14.01
CA ASP A 302 3.73 -14.96 14.24
C ASP A 302 2.28 -14.60 14.55
N ARG A 303 1.93 -14.63 15.83
CA ARG A 303 0.56 -14.37 16.31
C ARG A 303 0.04 -13.01 15.85
N MET A 304 0.86 -11.97 15.94
CA MET A 304 0.49 -10.62 15.48
C MET A 304 0.11 -10.64 14.00
N ALA A 305 0.94 -11.27 13.17
CA ALA A 305 0.71 -11.33 11.72
C ALA A 305 -0.56 -12.11 11.37
N VAL A 306 -0.80 -13.25 12.01
CA VAL A 306 -2.03 -14.05 11.82
C VAL A 306 -3.27 -13.21 12.14
N GLU A 307 -3.29 -12.56 13.29
CA GLU A 307 -4.44 -11.74 13.71
C GLU A 307 -4.63 -10.54 12.79
N LYS A 308 -3.57 -9.81 12.46
CA LYS A 308 -3.67 -8.59 11.63
C LYS A 308 -4.01 -8.88 10.17
N LEU A 309 -3.53 -9.97 9.60
CA LEU A 309 -3.93 -10.38 8.24
C LEU A 309 -5.42 -10.71 8.19
N SER A 310 -5.90 -11.54 9.12
CA SER A 310 -7.31 -11.89 9.21
C SER A 310 -8.20 -10.68 9.44
N ASP A 311 -7.84 -9.80 10.36
CA ASP A 311 -8.58 -8.57 10.65
C ASP A 311 -8.63 -7.63 9.44
N GLY A 312 -7.52 -7.48 8.74
CA GLY A 312 -7.43 -6.65 7.55
C GLY A 312 -8.34 -7.15 6.42
N ILE A 313 -8.33 -8.44 6.17
CA ILE A 313 -9.22 -9.08 5.18
C ILE A 313 -10.69 -8.84 5.55
N ARG A 314 -11.08 -9.10 6.80
CA ARG A 314 -12.44 -8.88 7.27
C ARG A 314 -12.87 -7.42 7.17
N LYS A 315 -11.99 -6.49 7.54
CA LYS A 315 -12.29 -5.05 7.50
C LYS A 315 -12.50 -4.57 6.05
N PHE A 316 -11.63 -4.94 5.14
CA PHE A 316 -11.77 -4.55 3.74
C PHE A 316 -12.99 -5.20 3.09
N ALA A 317 -13.29 -6.45 3.43
CA ALA A 317 -14.51 -7.11 2.99
C ALA A 317 -15.77 -6.40 3.51
N ALA A 318 -15.79 -6.02 4.78
CA ALA A 318 -16.90 -5.27 5.37
C ALA A 318 -17.09 -3.89 4.71
N ASP A 319 -16.01 -3.20 4.40
CA ASP A 319 -16.05 -1.91 3.70
C ASP A 319 -16.55 -2.07 2.26
N ALA A 320 -16.17 -3.15 1.57
CA ALA A 320 -16.71 -3.48 0.26
C ALA A 320 -18.22 -3.73 0.30
N VAL A 321 -18.71 -4.44 1.32
CA VAL A 321 -20.16 -4.65 1.52
C VAL A 321 -20.89 -3.34 1.77
N LYS A 322 -20.33 -2.43 2.57
CA LYS A 322 -20.89 -1.08 2.77
C LYS A 322 -20.98 -0.30 1.47
N LEU A 323 -19.96 -0.41 0.62
CA LEU A 323 -19.93 0.23 -0.67
C LEU A 323 -21.02 -0.35 -1.61
N GLU A 324 -21.17 -1.68 -1.63
CA GLU A 324 -22.24 -2.35 -2.37
C GLU A 324 -23.64 -1.89 -1.92
N THR A 325 -23.81 -1.64 -0.63
CA THR A 325 -25.07 -1.11 -0.09
C THR A 325 -25.37 0.30 -0.60
N MET A 326 -24.32 1.14 -0.76
CA MET A 326 -24.47 2.49 -1.33
C MET A 326 -24.88 2.48 -2.80
N ILE A 327 -24.50 1.45 -3.56
CA ILE A 327 -24.78 1.34 -5.00
C ILE A 327 -25.97 0.43 -5.31
N LYS A 328 -26.73 -0.02 -4.30
CA LYS A 328 -27.91 -0.84 -4.54
C LYS A 328 -28.88 -0.13 -5.49
N LEU A 329 -29.23 -0.88 -6.51
CA LEU A 329 -30.06 -0.48 -7.64
C LEU A 329 -31.54 -0.47 -7.30
#